data_ea4e66332b9763a19608a92dc92f0582
#
_entry.id   ea4e66332b9763a19608a92dc92f0582
#
_cell.length_a   1.000
_cell.length_b   1.000
_cell.length_c   1.000
_cell.angle_alpha   90.00
_cell.angle_beta   90.00
_cell.angle_gamma   90.00
#
_symmetry.space_group_name_H-M   'P 1'
#
loop_
_entity.id
_entity.type
_entity.pdbx_description
1 polymer ?
#
loop_
_entity_poly.entity_id
_entity_poly.type
_entity_poly.pdbx_seq_one_letter_code
_entity_poly.pdbx_strand_id
1 'polypeptide(L)'
;NIRQIGIVSGDYRIYIEDYVYTFLHRAAQTKSRGEEDGSCLAILLGEARWRSGNGVVFIRGALLTEGEEISEEHIEITQNMWQTIHEEQEKYFEGQEIVGWFLACQSLSMEASELIQKVHRKQFGAEKIVMLLDTAEQEEAFFRYENNFLVRQSGYYIYYEKNIQMQNYMLEKNPQLQKEEQETVQD
;
A
#
# COMPACT_ATOMS: atom_id res chain seq x y z
N ASN A 1 20.08 4.67 3.27
CA ASN A 1 19.23 5.85 3.10
C ASN A 1 17.84 5.61 3.67
N ILE A 2 17.62 6.17 4.85
CA ILE A 2 16.35 6.09 5.56
C ILE A 2 15.87 7.51 5.83
N ARG A 3 14.63 7.79 5.45
CA ARG A 3 14.00 9.10 5.69
C ARG A 3 12.78 8.91 6.60
N GLN A 4 12.77 9.64 7.69
CA GLN A 4 11.64 9.63 8.61
C GLN A 4 10.57 10.62 8.15
N ILE A 5 9.33 10.16 8.12
CA ILE A 5 8.15 10.99 7.83
C ILE A 5 7.33 11.07 9.11
N GLY A 6 7.06 12.28 9.56
CA GLY A 6 6.31 12.50 10.80
C GLY A 6 7.10 12.16 12.05
N ILE A 7 6.38 11.84 13.11
CA ILE A 7 6.95 11.51 14.42
C ILE A 7 6.72 10.03 14.70
N VAL A 8 7.81 9.25 14.72
CA VAL A 8 7.72 7.83 15.04
C VAL A 8 7.78 7.69 16.57
N SER A 9 6.72 7.11 17.12
CA SER A 9 6.61 6.91 18.57
C SER A 9 6.02 5.53 18.85
N GLY A 10 6.26 5.03 20.05
CA GLY A 10 5.76 3.74 20.49
C GLY A 10 6.62 2.57 20.03
N ASP A 11 6.04 1.38 20.13
CA ASP A 11 6.74 0.11 19.97
C ASP A 11 6.57 -0.52 18.60
N TYR A 12 6.01 0.23 17.65
CA TYR A 12 5.76 -0.27 16.31
C TYR A 12 6.36 0.66 15.26
N ARG A 13 7.10 0.09 14.32
CA ARG A 13 7.76 0.86 13.27
C ARG A 13 7.40 0.34 11.89
N ILE A 14 7.06 1.26 11.00
CA ILE A 14 6.68 0.94 9.62
C ILE A 14 7.74 1.48 8.69
N TYR A 15 8.30 0.59 7.86
CA TYR A 15 9.27 0.93 6.82
C TYR A 15 8.66 0.59 5.46
N ILE A 16 8.64 1.56 4.55
CA ILE A 16 8.23 1.32 3.17
C ILE A 16 9.41 1.60 2.23
N GLU A 17 9.69 0.64 1.34
CA GLU A 17 10.78 0.78 0.39
C GLU A 17 10.41 1.81 -0.69
N ASP A 18 11.38 2.59 -1.13
CA ASP A 18 11.18 3.77 -1.97
C ASP A 18 10.48 3.47 -3.31
N TYR A 19 10.82 2.36 -3.98
CA TYR A 19 10.14 1.98 -5.23
C TYR A 19 8.66 1.67 -5.00
N VAL A 20 8.33 1.03 -3.89
CA VAL A 20 6.95 0.73 -3.54
C VAL A 20 6.18 2.03 -3.27
N TYR A 21 6.77 2.91 -2.49
CA TYR A 21 6.18 4.20 -2.16
C TYR A 21 5.88 5.02 -3.42
N THR A 22 6.86 5.14 -4.30
CA THR A 22 6.73 5.90 -5.55
C THR A 22 5.71 5.27 -6.48
N PHE A 23 5.72 3.94 -6.59
CA PHE A 23 4.77 3.20 -7.42
C PHE A 23 3.33 3.43 -6.98
N LEU A 24 3.06 3.36 -5.66
CA LEU A 24 1.72 3.56 -5.13
C LEU A 24 1.20 4.98 -5.41
N HIS A 25 2.06 5.98 -5.24
CA HIS A 25 1.70 7.36 -5.54
C HIS A 25 1.42 7.58 -7.02
N ARG A 26 2.23 7.03 -7.90
CA ARG A 26 2.01 7.14 -9.36
C ARG A 26 0.75 6.41 -9.80
N ALA A 27 0.51 5.21 -9.27
CA ALA A 27 -0.69 4.45 -9.58
C ALA A 27 -1.95 5.20 -9.16
N ALA A 28 -1.94 5.77 -7.95
CA ALA A 28 -3.06 6.55 -7.44
C ALA A 28 -3.31 7.80 -8.29
N GLN A 29 -2.27 8.50 -8.71
CA GLN A 29 -2.40 9.68 -9.57
C GLN A 29 -2.94 9.32 -10.94
N THR A 30 -2.48 8.23 -11.53
CA THR A 30 -2.94 7.77 -12.84
C THR A 30 -4.43 7.44 -12.80
N LYS A 31 -4.88 6.72 -11.78
CA LYS A 31 -6.30 6.41 -11.61
C LYS A 31 -7.15 7.65 -11.35
N SER A 32 -6.66 8.57 -10.55
CA SER A 32 -7.34 9.82 -10.21
C SER A 32 -7.59 10.71 -11.44
N ARG A 33 -6.72 10.64 -12.45
CA ARG A 33 -6.84 11.45 -13.68
C ARG A 33 -7.73 10.84 -14.75
N GLY A 34 -7.94 9.54 -14.70
CA GLY A 34 -8.57 8.81 -15.81
C GLY A 34 -10.05 8.53 -15.68
N GLU A 35 -10.61 8.53 -14.49
CA GLU A 35 -11.99 8.11 -14.23
C GLU A 35 -12.64 8.94 -13.12
N GLU A 36 -13.99 9.00 -13.16
CA GLU A 36 -14.77 9.75 -12.18
C GLU A 36 -14.55 9.28 -10.72
N ASP A 37 -14.27 8.00 -10.53
CA ASP A 37 -14.08 7.41 -9.20
C ASP A 37 -12.65 6.98 -8.93
N GLY A 38 -11.67 7.63 -9.43
CA GLY A 38 -10.26 7.29 -9.39
C GLY A 38 -9.67 6.60 -8.14
N SER A 39 -10.40 5.67 -7.55
CA SER A 39 -9.95 4.91 -6.38
C SER A 39 -9.00 3.80 -6.79
N CYS A 40 -7.98 3.59 -5.97
CA CYS A 40 -6.92 2.64 -6.22
C CYS A 40 -6.71 1.78 -4.98
N LEU A 41 -6.75 0.46 -5.14
CA LEU A 41 -6.49 -0.47 -4.06
C LEU A 41 -5.30 -1.36 -4.42
N ALA A 42 -4.40 -1.54 -3.48
CA ALA A 42 -3.25 -2.43 -3.65
C ALA A 42 -3.07 -3.30 -2.40
N ILE A 43 -2.45 -4.45 -2.61
CA ILE A 43 -2.04 -5.33 -1.51
C ILE A 43 -0.58 -5.04 -1.22
N LEU A 44 -0.26 -4.86 0.06
CA LEU A 44 1.11 -4.58 0.50
C LEU A 44 1.78 -5.87 0.95
N LEU A 45 2.99 -6.08 0.45
CA LEU A 45 3.77 -7.30 0.69
C LEU A 45 5.09 -6.95 1.36
N GLY A 46 5.62 -7.89 2.11
CA GLY A 46 6.90 -7.69 2.78
C GLY A 46 7.08 -8.66 3.93
N GLU A 47 7.53 -8.14 5.04
CA GLU A 47 7.86 -8.93 6.22
C GLU A 47 7.46 -8.18 7.49
N ALA A 48 6.80 -8.88 8.40
CA ALA A 48 6.48 -8.34 9.72
C ALA A 48 7.17 -9.17 10.78
N ARG A 49 7.77 -8.50 11.77
CA ARG A 49 8.48 -9.14 12.88
C ARG A 49 8.01 -8.59 14.21
N TRP A 50 7.84 -9.48 15.16
CA TRP A 50 7.49 -9.13 16.53
C TRP A 50 8.58 -9.66 17.47
N ARG A 51 9.08 -8.79 18.34
CA ARG A 51 10.08 -9.18 19.33
C ARG A 51 9.86 -8.41 20.63
N SER A 52 9.55 -9.12 21.72
CA SER A 52 9.42 -8.54 23.06
C SER A 52 8.50 -7.32 23.13
N GLY A 53 7.34 -7.42 22.49
CA GLY A 53 6.37 -6.33 22.47
C GLY A 53 6.62 -5.26 21.40
N ASN A 54 7.78 -5.32 20.73
CA ASN A 54 8.11 -4.38 19.66
C ASN A 54 7.82 -5.01 18.31
N GLY A 55 7.11 -4.26 17.45
CA GLY A 55 6.79 -4.70 16.11
C GLY A 55 7.50 -3.86 15.07
N VAL A 56 7.85 -4.51 13.95
CA VAL A 56 8.37 -3.81 12.78
C VAL A 56 7.81 -4.47 11.53
N VAL A 57 7.41 -3.65 10.56
CA VAL A 57 6.98 -4.13 9.26
C VAL A 57 7.81 -3.45 8.18
N PHE A 58 8.27 -4.25 7.22
CA PHE A 58 8.97 -3.80 6.02
C PHE A 58 8.06 -4.06 4.82
N ILE A 59 7.66 -3.00 4.13
CA ILE A 59 6.84 -3.10 2.93
C ILE A 59 7.78 -3.06 1.73
N ARG A 60 7.90 -4.20 1.04
CA ARG A 60 8.86 -4.40 -0.06
C ARG A 60 8.19 -4.63 -1.41
N GLY A 61 6.88 -4.75 -1.43
CA GLY A 61 6.14 -4.96 -2.66
C GLY A 61 4.71 -4.47 -2.55
N ALA A 62 4.10 -4.27 -3.70
CA ALA A 62 2.69 -3.93 -3.80
C ALA A 62 2.10 -4.57 -5.05
N LEU A 63 0.89 -5.09 -4.92
CA LEU A 63 0.12 -5.65 -6.03
C LEU A 63 -1.11 -4.78 -6.25
N LEU A 64 -1.21 -4.16 -7.43
CA LEU A 64 -2.43 -3.44 -7.79
C LEU A 64 -3.55 -4.41 -8.05
N THR A 65 -4.72 -4.12 -7.52
CA THR A 65 -5.92 -4.89 -7.86
C THR A 65 -6.59 -4.26 -9.06
N GLU A 66 -7.14 -5.10 -9.91
CA GLU A 66 -8.01 -4.68 -11.01
C GLU A 66 -9.44 -4.98 -10.59
N GLY A 67 -10.16 -3.96 -10.15
CA GLY A 67 -11.55 -4.08 -9.78
C GLY A 67 -12.29 -2.81 -10.14
N GLU A 68 -13.38 -2.95 -10.88
CA GLU A 68 -14.19 -1.82 -11.33
C GLU A 68 -15.08 -1.25 -10.22
N GLU A 69 -15.15 -1.91 -9.07
CA GLU A 69 -16.13 -1.59 -8.03
C GLU A 69 -15.52 -1.08 -6.72
N ILE A 70 -14.38 -0.38 -6.81
CA ILE A 70 -13.77 0.18 -5.61
C ILE A 70 -13.97 1.70 -5.61
N SER A 71 -14.69 2.18 -4.60
CA SER A 71 -14.91 3.61 -4.34
C SER A 71 -14.86 3.85 -2.83
N GLU A 72 -14.93 5.12 -2.43
CA GLU A 72 -14.99 5.46 -1.00
C GLU A 72 -16.17 4.82 -0.27
N GLU A 73 -17.24 4.56 -1.00
CA GLU A 73 -18.50 4.03 -0.44
C GLU A 73 -18.63 2.52 -0.59
N HIS A 74 -17.80 1.91 -1.44
CA HIS A 74 -17.88 0.49 -1.72
C HIS A 74 -16.50 -0.09 -1.93
N ILE A 75 -16.09 -0.96 -1.02
CA ILE A 75 -14.81 -1.66 -1.10
C ILE A 75 -15.09 -3.15 -1.00
N GLU A 76 -14.91 -3.86 -2.11
CA GLU A 76 -15.12 -5.29 -2.15
C GLU A 76 -13.90 -5.99 -2.76
N ILE A 77 -13.34 -6.93 -2.02
CA ILE A 77 -12.28 -7.80 -2.51
C ILE A 77 -12.89 -9.18 -2.69
N THR A 78 -13.18 -9.52 -3.95
CA THR A 78 -13.86 -10.77 -4.30
C THR A 78 -12.92 -11.96 -4.20
N GLN A 79 -13.48 -13.16 -4.22
CA GLN A 79 -12.67 -14.37 -4.27
C GLN A 79 -11.81 -14.44 -5.52
N ASN A 80 -12.32 -14.00 -6.67
CA ASN A 80 -11.53 -13.93 -7.90
C ASN A 80 -10.36 -12.98 -7.78
N MET A 81 -10.55 -11.84 -7.13
CA MET A 81 -9.46 -10.90 -6.84
C MET A 81 -8.42 -11.55 -5.94
N TRP A 82 -8.84 -12.24 -4.88
CA TRP A 82 -7.90 -12.94 -4.00
C TRP A 82 -7.12 -14.02 -4.72
N GLN A 83 -7.78 -14.77 -5.62
CA GLN A 83 -7.09 -15.76 -6.43
C GLN A 83 -5.98 -15.13 -7.29
N THR A 84 -6.30 -14.04 -7.97
CA THR A 84 -5.31 -13.29 -8.76
C THR A 84 -4.19 -12.75 -7.90
N ILE A 85 -4.52 -12.20 -6.72
CA ILE A 85 -3.52 -11.70 -5.76
C ILE A 85 -2.55 -12.80 -5.37
N HIS A 86 -3.05 -13.99 -5.02
CA HIS A 86 -2.18 -15.10 -4.64
C HIS A 86 -1.32 -15.61 -5.80
N GLU A 87 -1.87 -15.66 -7.00
CA GLU A 87 -1.10 -16.04 -8.18
C GLU A 87 0.02 -15.03 -8.47
N GLU A 88 -0.27 -13.75 -8.40
CA GLU A 88 0.72 -12.70 -8.63
C GLU A 88 1.75 -12.63 -7.49
N GLN A 89 1.33 -12.90 -6.26
CA GLN A 89 2.24 -12.98 -5.13
C GLN A 89 3.29 -14.07 -5.35
N GLU A 90 2.86 -15.25 -5.78
CA GLU A 90 3.78 -16.35 -6.09
C GLU A 90 4.70 -16.02 -7.27
N LYS A 91 4.15 -15.38 -8.29
CA LYS A 91 4.90 -15.07 -9.51
C LYS A 91 5.95 -13.98 -9.31
N TYR A 92 5.60 -12.89 -8.62
CA TYR A 92 6.45 -11.70 -8.52
C TYR A 92 7.13 -11.51 -7.17
N PHE A 93 6.51 -12.00 -6.11
CA PHE A 93 6.94 -11.71 -4.75
C PHE A 93 7.11 -12.97 -3.90
N GLU A 94 7.71 -14.00 -4.50
CA GLU A 94 7.99 -15.25 -3.79
C GLU A 94 8.79 -14.97 -2.51
N GLY A 95 8.35 -15.55 -1.41
CA GLY A 95 8.99 -15.38 -0.10
C GLY A 95 8.51 -14.18 0.70
N GLN A 96 7.66 -13.33 0.11
CA GLN A 96 7.06 -12.22 0.84
C GLN A 96 5.65 -12.57 1.30
N GLU A 97 5.25 -12.03 2.44
CA GLU A 97 3.91 -12.21 2.99
C GLU A 97 3.06 -10.96 2.80
N ILE A 98 1.75 -11.12 2.85
CA ILE A 98 0.85 -9.97 2.87
C ILE A 98 0.97 -9.31 4.23
N VAL A 99 1.33 -8.03 4.25
CA VAL A 99 1.49 -7.25 5.50
C VAL A 99 0.40 -6.19 5.66
N GLY A 100 -0.36 -5.89 4.61
CA GLY A 100 -1.41 -4.91 4.68
C GLY A 100 -2.02 -4.59 3.33
N TRP A 101 -2.66 -3.44 3.26
CA TRP A 101 -3.30 -2.96 2.02
C TRP A 101 -3.23 -1.45 1.92
N PHE A 102 -3.48 -0.96 0.72
CA PHE A 102 -3.41 0.44 0.37
C PHE A 102 -4.71 0.85 -0.32
N LEU A 103 -5.23 2.00 0.08
CA LEU A 103 -6.39 2.59 -0.57
C LEU A 103 -6.13 4.07 -0.82
N ALA A 104 -6.31 4.49 -2.07
CA ALA A 104 -6.26 5.90 -2.45
C ALA A 104 -7.59 6.30 -3.04
N CYS A 105 -8.11 7.44 -2.61
CA CYS A 105 -9.35 8.01 -3.11
C CYS A 105 -9.22 9.53 -3.16
N GLN A 106 -10.05 10.18 -3.98
CA GLN A 106 -10.22 11.63 -3.89
C GLN A 106 -11.02 11.95 -2.63
N SER A 107 -10.57 12.91 -1.84
CA SER A 107 -11.26 13.38 -0.63
C SER A 107 -11.46 12.28 0.43
N LEU A 108 -10.43 11.49 0.65
CA LEU A 108 -10.46 10.45 1.68
C LEU A 108 -10.15 11.03 3.05
N SER A 109 -11.00 10.74 4.03
CA SER A 109 -10.73 11.15 5.41
C SER A 109 -9.51 10.43 5.97
N MET A 110 -8.64 11.16 6.67
CA MET A 110 -7.50 10.56 7.38
C MET A 110 -7.89 10.03 8.77
N GLU A 111 -9.15 9.70 8.93
CA GLU A 111 -9.66 8.84 10.00
C GLU A 111 -10.28 7.64 9.31
N ALA A 112 -9.83 6.44 9.68
CA ALA A 112 -10.35 5.23 9.04
C ALA A 112 -11.85 5.10 9.28
N SER A 113 -12.65 5.17 8.20
CA SER A 113 -14.10 5.10 8.27
C SER A 113 -14.58 3.73 8.77
N GLU A 114 -15.86 3.64 9.13
CA GLU A 114 -16.45 2.35 9.53
C GLU A 114 -16.35 1.31 8.42
N LEU A 115 -16.48 1.73 7.16
CA LEU A 115 -16.33 0.82 6.02
C LEU A 115 -14.91 0.27 5.95
N ILE A 116 -13.90 1.14 6.09
CA ILE A 116 -12.49 0.71 6.09
C ILE A 116 -12.20 -0.20 7.27
N GLN A 117 -12.71 0.13 8.47
CA GLN A 117 -12.58 -0.71 9.65
C GLN A 117 -13.15 -2.11 9.41
N LYS A 118 -14.33 -2.16 8.82
CA LYS A 118 -15.03 -3.43 8.54
C LYS A 118 -14.29 -4.27 7.50
N VAL A 119 -13.84 -3.66 6.41
CA VAL A 119 -13.07 -4.33 5.37
C VAL A 119 -11.79 -4.90 5.95
N HIS A 120 -11.09 -4.11 6.75
CA HIS A 120 -9.85 -4.55 7.38
C HIS A 120 -10.06 -5.77 8.26
N ARG A 121 -11.06 -5.73 9.15
CA ARG A 121 -11.37 -6.88 10.02
C ARG A 121 -11.74 -8.12 9.23
N LYS A 122 -12.55 -7.96 8.19
CA LYS A 122 -13.09 -9.08 7.43
C LYS A 122 -12.05 -9.69 6.49
N GLN A 123 -11.22 -8.88 5.84
CA GLN A 123 -10.34 -9.33 4.76
C GLN A 123 -8.88 -9.50 5.19
N PHE A 124 -8.41 -8.76 6.17
CA PHE A 124 -6.98 -8.73 6.50
C PHE A 124 -6.67 -9.20 7.92
N GLY A 125 -7.39 -8.72 8.90
CA GLY A 125 -7.18 -9.09 10.30
C GLY A 125 -6.25 -8.14 11.05
N ALA A 126 -6.19 -8.34 12.37
CA ALA A 126 -5.61 -7.38 13.33
C ALA A 126 -4.11 -7.12 13.16
N GLU A 127 -3.36 -8.07 12.58
CA GLU A 127 -1.90 -7.94 12.45
C GLU A 127 -1.48 -7.16 11.21
N LYS A 128 -2.41 -6.87 10.31
CA LYS A 128 -2.12 -6.18 9.06
C LYS A 128 -2.31 -4.68 9.23
N ILE A 129 -1.62 -3.91 8.39
CA ILE A 129 -1.71 -2.45 8.39
C ILE A 129 -2.48 -1.97 7.17
N VAL A 130 -2.91 -0.71 7.19
CA VAL A 130 -3.46 -0.06 6.01
C VAL A 130 -2.81 1.30 5.80
N MET A 131 -2.53 1.62 4.55
CA MET A 131 -2.06 2.92 4.12
C MET A 131 -3.18 3.61 3.36
N LEU A 132 -3.59 4.79 3.81
CA LEU A 132 -4.60 5.60 3.15
C LEU A 132 -3.96 6.82 2.50
N LEU A 133 -4.39 7.14 1.28
CA LEU A 133 -3.93 8.31 0.54
C LEU A 133 -5.13 9.09 0.00
N ASP A 134 -5.25 10.35 0.43
CA ASP A 134 -6.17 11.30 -0.17
C ASP A 134 -5.46 11.98 -1.35
N THR A 135 -5.90 11.68 -2.57
CA THR A 135 -5.25 12.20 -3.77
C THR A 135 -5.56 13.67 -4.02
N ALA A 136 -6.68 14.18 -3.49
CA ALA A 136 -7.03 15.59 -3.65
C ALA A 136 -6.10 16.50 -2.83
N GLU A 137 -5.90 16.16 -1.57
CA GLU A 137 -5.06 16.95 -0.66
C GLU A 137 -3.62 16.45 -0.56
N GLN A 138 -3.29 15.34 -1.23
CA GLN A 138 -1.98 14.70 -1.17
C GLN A 138 -1.58 14.38 0.28
N GLU A 139 -2.53 13.90 1.06
CA GLU A 139 -2.33 13.51 2.45
C GLU A 139 -2.35 12.01 2.57
N GLU A 140 -1.41 11.46 3.33
CA GLU A 140 -1.32 10.02 3.54
C GLU A 140 -1.01 9.68 4.98
N ALA A 141 -1.43 8.49 5.39
CA ALA A 141 -1.14 7.98 6.72
C ALA A 141 -1.23 6.46 6.74
N PHE A 142 -0.47 5.87 7.66
CA PHE A 142 -0.60 4.46 8.01
C PHE A 142 -1.48 4.29 9.23
N PHE A 143 -2.18 3.16 9.28
CA PHE A 143 -3.06 2.78 10.39
C PHE A 143 -2.75 1.36 10.81
N ARG A 144 -2.84 1.10 12.10
CA ARG A 144 -2.73 -0.25 12.66
C ARG A 144 -3.77 -0.45 13.74
N TYR A 145 -4.05 -1.70 14.08
CA TYR A 145 -4.96 -1.99 15.17
C TYR A 145 -4.36 -1.69 16.55
N GLU A 146 -5.09 -0.93 17.31
CA GLU A 146 -4.88 -0.74 18.73
C GLU A 146 -6.24 -0.94 19.39
N ASN A 147 -6.39 -1.94 20.26
CA ASN A 147 -7.66 -2.25 20.94
C ASN A 147 -8.83 -2.46 19.98
N ASN A 148 -8.61 -3.29 18.95
CA ASN A 148 -9.63 -3.68 17.97
C ASN A 148 -10.11 -2.53 17.08
N PHE A 149 -9.34 -1.48 16.93
CA PHE A 149 -9.67 -0.32 16.13
C PHE A 149 -8.45 0.14 15.34
N LEU A 150 -8.65 0.56 14.09
CA LEU A 150 -7.57 1.12 13.27
C LEU A 150 -7.26 2.53 13.74
N VAL A 151 -6.03 2.75 14.19
CA VAL A 151 -5.56 4.02 14.73
C VAL A 151 -4.45 4.56 13.84
N ARG A 152 -4.56 5.84 13.51
CA ARG A 152 -3.56 6.53 12.70
C ARG A 152 -2.21 6.53 13.41
N GLN A 153 -1.17 6.17 12.67
CA GLN A 153 0.21 6.24 13.15
C GLN A 153 0.79 7.61 12.85
N SER A 154 1.56 8.14 13.79
CA SER A 154 2.10 9.50 13.68
C SER A 154 3.28 9.63 12.73
N GLY A 155 3.91 8.51 12.36
CA GLY A 155 5.04 8.56 11.44
C GLY A 155 5.47 7.18 10.95
N TYR A 156 6.34 7.20 9.96
CA TYR A 156 6.89 5.99 9.34
C TYR A 156 8.23 6.35 8.69
N TYR A 157 8.88 5.33 8.10
CA TYR A 157 10.16 5.51 7.42
C TYR A 157 10.05 5.10 5.97
N ILE A 158 10.67 5.88 5.08
CA ILE A 158 10.91 5.49 3.69
C ILE A 158 12.39 5.11 3.59
N TYR A 159 12.68 3.96 3.01
CA TYR A 159 14.04 3.49 2.87
C TYR A 159 14.30 2.96 1.46
N TYR A 160 15.56 2.90 1.10
CA TYR A 160 15.97 2.38 -0.20
C TYR A 160 16.79 1.11 -0.01
N GLU A 161 16.40 0.07 -0.76
CA GLU A 161 17.20 -1.13 -0.94
C GLU A 161 17.02 -1.60 -2.38
N LYS A 162 17.95 -2.45 -2.86
CA LYS A 162 17.80 -3.06 -4.16
C LYS A 162 16.59 -3.99 -4.14
N ASN A 163 15.60 -3.71 -4.97
CA ASN A 163 14.29 -4.36 -4.94
C ASN A 163 13.95 -4.93 -6.32
N ILE A 164 14.58 -6.04 -6.67
CA ILE A 164 14.42 -6.67 -7.98
C ILE A 164 13.00 -7.15 -8.22
N GLN A 165 12.37 -7.73 -7.20
CA GLN A 165 11.00 -8.23 -7.32
C GLN A 165 10.02 -7.10 -7.67
N MET A 166 10.10 -5.98 -6.98
CA MET A 166 9.24 -4.83 -7.26
C MET A 166 9.55 -4.22 -8.64
N GLN A 167 10.82 -4.14 -9.01
CA GLN A 167 11.20 -3.66 -10.34
C GLN A 167 10.61 -4.54 -11.44
N ASN A 168 10.71 -5.85 -11.32
CA ASN A 168 10.13 -6.78 -12.29
C ASN A 168 8.62 -6.66 -12.38
N TYR A 169 7.96 -6.51 -11.24
CA TYR A 169 6.51 -6.31 -11.20
C TYR A 169 6.11 -5.02 -11.92
N MET A 170 6.82 -3.92 -11.65
CA MET A 170 6.57 -2.63 -12.29
C MET A 170 6.76 -2.70 -13.81
N LEU A 171 7.78 -3.40 -14.26
CA LEU A 171 8.06 -3.56 -15.69
C LEU A 171 6.94 -4.28 -16.44
N GLU A 172 6.37 -5.33 -15.85
CA GLU A 172 5.31 -6.09 -16.50
C GLU A 172 3.94 -5.43 -16.38
N LYS A 173 3.66 -4.76 -15.27
CA LYS A 173 2.33 -4.20 -15.01
C LYS A 173 2.14 -2.80 -15.57
N ASN A 174 3.22 -2.05 -15.76
CA ASN A 174 3.08 -0.69 -16.26
C ASN A 174 4.23 -0.31 -17.22
N PRO A 175 4.19 -0.81 -18.48
CA PRO A 175 5.18 -0.44 -19.48
C PRO A 175 5.29 1.07 -19.73
N GLN A 176 4.22 1.81 -19.47
CA GLN A 176 4.18 3.26 -19.64
C GLN A 176 5.07 3.96 -18.59
N LEU A 177 5.00 3.52 -17.32
CA LEU A 177 5.87 4.06 -16.27
C LEU A 177 7.33 3.77 -16.55
N GLN A 178 7.64 2.61 -17.12
CA GLN A 178 8.99 2.25 -17.50
C GLN A 178 9.53 3.20 -18.60
N LYS A 179 8.72 3.53 -19.60
CA LYS A 179 9.10 4.47 -20.65
C LYS A 179 9.42 5.85 -20.09
N GLU A 180 8.60 6.34 -19.18
CA GLU A 180 8.82 7.63 -18.53
C GLU A 180 10.12 7.65 -17.73
N GLU A 181 10.44 6.59 -17.02
CA GLU A 181 11.69 6.46 -16.28
C GLU A 181 12.91 6.40 -17.21
N GLN A 182 12.83 5.65 -18.30
CA GLN A 182 13.90 5.59 -19.29
C GLN A 182 14.14 6.93 -19.97
N GLU A 183 13.09 7.64 -20.31
CA GLU A 183 13.19 8.98 -20.88
C GLU A 183 13.81 9.98 -19.90
N THR A 184 13.47 9.88 -18.62
CA THR A 184 14.03 10.72 -17.58
C THR A 184 15.52 10.44 -17.33
N VAL A 185 15.95 9.19 -17.44
CA VAL A 185 17.35 8.79 -17.25
C VAL A 185 18.22 9.13 -18.45
N GLN A 186 17.64 9.25 -19.65
CA GLN A 186 18.38 9.60 -20.86
C GLN A 186 18.58 11.11 -21.04
N ASP A 187 17.86 11.91 -20.33
CA ASP A 187 18.01 13.36 -20.31
C ASP A 187 18.96 13.81 -19.19
#